data_fd3dcdf9be4898ab0c3248ffe14be390
#
_entry.id   fd3dcdf9be4898ab0c3248ffe14be390
#
_cell.length_a   1.000
_cell.length_b   1.000
_cell.length_c   1.000
_cell.angle_alpha   90.00
_cell.angle_beta   90.00
_cell.angle_gamma   90.00
#
_symmetry.space_group_name_H-M   'P 1'
#
loop_
_entity.id
_entity.type
_entity.pdbx_description
1 polymer ?
#
loop_
_entity_poly.entity_id
_entity_poly.type
_entity_poly.pdbx_seq_one_letter_code
_entity_poly.pdbx_strand_id
1 'polypeptide(L)'
;QIPPLKNESGHRANDWNVDKWLWTGRLRVVSKGTMLKVLLEDATSGELFATCPKKSQDDKAIDPVVDSRRYFVLRIDDGKGHHAFIGMGFRDRDDAYNFNATMQDHWKSIKRQEEAEVIRKEMAEHYANMPMRDLSLKEGEKLSIKVNVPGKGGPKKTRAPGVALGAGGLLAPPPPAGVPVAKVPPPQKPAAAAA
;
A
#
# COMPACT_ATOMS: atom_id res chain seq x y z
N GLN A 1 30.91 -5.15 8.45
CA GLN A 1 31.17 -3.92 9.22
C GLN A 1 31.35 -2.78 8.23
N ILE A 2 30.75 -1.64 8.51
CA ILE A 2 30.96 -0.42 7.72
C ILE A 2 32.03 0.44 8.38
N PRO A 3 32.86 1.14 7.59
CA PRO A 3 33.81 2.08 8.15
C PRO A 3 33.08 3.25 8.81
N PRO A 4 33.65 3.90 9.81
CA PRO A 4 33.09 5.08 10.43
C PRO A 4 32.90 6.18 9.39
N LEU A 5 31.85 7.00 9.57
CA LEU A 5 31.57 8.15 8.71
C LEU A 5 32.78 9.07 8.64
N LYS A 6 33.33 9.26 7.44
CA LYS A 6 34.44 10.16 7.20
C LYS A 6 34.01 11.62 7.00
N ASN A 7 32.77 11.83 6.53
CA ASN A 7 32.24 13.14 6.19
C ASN A 7 30.72 13.21 6.54
N GLU A 8 30.19 14.39 6.75
CA GLU A 8 28.78 14.65 6.99
C GLU A 8 27.87 14.31 5.78
N SER A 9 28.46 14.02 4.63
CA SER A 9 27.73 13.72 3.39
C SER A 9 27.07 12.33 3.33
N GLY A 10 27.20 11.51 4.39
CA GLY A 10 26.59 10.19 4.46
C GLY A 10 27.51 9.03 4.05
N HIS A 11 27.02 7.80 4.20
CA HIS A 11 27.77 6.59 3.84
C HIS A 11 27.79 6.37 2.34
N ARG A 12 28.89 5.76 1.84
CA ARG A 12 29.09 5.39 0.44
C ARG A 12 29.35 3.90 0.33
N ALA A 13 28.69 3.22 -0.59
CA ALA A 13 28.89 1.80 -0.85
C ALA A 13 30.29 1.51 -1.44
N ASN A 14 30.86 2.46 -2.18
CA ASN A 14 32.21 2.34 -2.73
C ASN A 14 33.31 2.23 -1.66
N ASP A 15 33.05 2.71 -0.44
CA ASP A 15 33.96 2.59 0.68
C ASP A 15 33.88 1.22 1.37
N TRP A 16 32.92 0.38 0.96
CA TRP A 16 32.69 -0.94 1.52
C TRP A 16 33.33 -2.02 0.65
N ASN A 17 33.75 -3.11 1.29
CA ASN A 17 34.15 -4.29 0.54
C ASN A 17 32.90 -5.13 0.21
N VAL A 18 32.20 -4.72 -0.86
CA VAL A 18 30.92 -5.32 -1.25
C VAL A 18 31.07 -6.76 -1.77
N ASP A 19 32.28 -7.18 -2.13
CA ASP A 19 32.56 -8.55 -2.60
C ASP A 19 32.76 -9.54 -1.44
N LYS A 20 33.02 -9.04 -0.23
CA LYS A 20 33.18 -9.85 0.98
C LYS A 20 32.05 -9.59 1.96
N TRP A 21 30.86 -10.07 1.63
CA TRP A 21 29.74 -10.02 2.57
C TRP A 21 29.92 -11.03 3.71
N LEU A 22 29.52 -10.64 4.91
CA LEU A 22 29.64 -11.46 6.12
C LEU A 22 28.47 -12.44 6.27
N TRP A 23 27.32 -12.07 5.76
CA TRP A 23 26.08 -12.81 5.97
C TRP A 23 25.09 -12.56 4.83
N THR A 24 24.31 -13.59 4.51
CA THR A 24 23.21 -13.52 3.54
C THR A 24 21.99 -14.15 4.16
N GLY A 25 20.84 -13.50 4.02
CA GLY A 25 19.60 -13.99 4.59
C GLY A 25 18.37 -13.38 3.96
N ARG A 26 17.25 -13.58 4.61
CA ARG A 26 15.95 -13.02 4.23
C ARG A 26 15.68 -11.77 5.06
N LEU A 27 15.19 -10.75 4.39
CA LEU A 27 14.70 -9.53 5.01
C LEU A 27 13.18 -9.59 5.11
N ARG A 28 12.64 -9.26 6.28
CA ARG A 28 11.21 -9.12 6.52
C ARG A 28 10.92 -7.78 7.20
N VAL A 29 9.99 -7.05 6.64
CA VAL A 29 9.50 -5.78 7.19
C VAL A 29 8.20 -6.03 7.93
N VAL A 30 8.14 -5.66 9.20
CA VAL A 30 6.98 -5.83 10.06
C VAL A 30 6.54 -4.47 10.59
N SER A 31 5.27 -4.15 10.35
CA SER A 31 4.61 -2.97 10.88
C SER A 31 3.76 -3.34 12.09
N LYS A 32 3.94 -2.64 13.21
CA LYS A 32 3.12 -2.79 14.41
C LYS A 32 2.74 -1.41 14.96
N GLY A 33 1.51 -0.98 14.69
CA GLY A 33 1.08 0.38 15.01
C GLY A 33 1.95 1.40 14.29
N THR A 34 2.50 2.35 15.02
CA THR A 34 3.39 3.38 14.48
C THR A 34 4.85 2.92 14.31
N MET A 35 5.20 1.73 14.81
CA MET A 35 6.57 1.23 14.78
C MET A 35 6.78 0.31 13.58
N LEU A 36 7.85 0.55 12.84
CA LEU A 36 8.37 -0.32 11.79
C LEU A 36 9.58 -1.10 12.33
N LYS A 37 9.64 -2.40 12.04
CA LYS A 37 10.78 -3.25 12.36
C LYS A 37 11.25 -3.97 11.11
N VAL A 38 12.53 -3.90 10.84
CA VAL A 38 13.17 -4.73 9.83
C VAL A 38 13.84 -5.89 10.54
N LEU A 39 13.44 -7.10 10.18
CA LEU A 39 13.98 -8.35 10.71
C LEU A 39 14.90 -8.96 9.66
N LEU A 40 16.10 -9.32 10.08
CA LEU A 40 17.06 -10.07 9.29
C LEU A 40 17.04 -11.50 9.79
N GLU A 41 16.62 -12.43 8.94
CA GLU A 41 16.41 -13.84 9.28
C GLU A 41 17.29 -14.72 8.39
N ASP A 42 17.81 -15.80 8.94
CA ASP A 42 18.49 -16.81 8.14
C ASP A 42 17.53 -17.42 7.13
N ALA A 43 17.96 -17.53 5.88
CA ALA A 43 17.10 -18.01 4.80
C ALA A 43 16.71 -19.48 4.94
N THR A 44 17.53 -20.29 5.64
CA THR A 44 17.36 -21.73 5.77
C THR A 44 16.67 -22.10 7.08
N SER A 45 17.18 -21.59 8.21
CA SER A 45 16.63 -21.91 9.53
C SER A 45 15.46 -21.02 9.94
N GLY A 46 15.36 -19.84 9.34
CA GLY A 46 14.39 -18.80 9.78
C GLY A 46 14.78 -18.13 11.09
N GLU A 47 15.96 -18.41 11.62
CA GLU A 47 16.43 -17.85 12.87
C GLU A 47 16.70 -16.35 12.73
N LEU A 48 16.33 -15.57 13.75
CA LEU A 48 16.51 -14.14 13.76
C LEU A 48 17.99 -13.79 13.98
N PHE A 49 18.61 -13.18 12.97
CA PHE A 49 19.98 -12.69 13.04
C PHE A 49 20.06 -11.31 13.72
N ALA A 50 19.21 -10.37 13.30
CA ALA A 50 19.20 -9.03 13.84
C ALA A 50 17.87 -8.32 13.62
N THR A 51 17.61 -7.31 14.44
CA THR A 51 16.42 -6.46 14.34
C THR A 51 16.84 -5.00 14.19
N CYS A 52 16.21 -4.29 13.26
CA CYS A 52 16.36 -2.85 13.13
C CYS A 52 15.01 -2.18 13.40
N PRO A 53 14.78 -1.63 14.59
CA PRO A 53 13.57 -0.88 14.90
C PRO A 53 13.67 0.55 14.35
N LYS A 54 12.63 1.02 13.65
CA LYS A 54 12.49 2.39 13.19
C LYS A 54 11.22 2.98 13.79
N LYS A 55 11.36 3.97 14.66
CA LYS A 55 10.27 4.54 15.47
C LYS A 55 9.53 5.68 14.78
N SER A 56 10.22 6.44 13.93
CA SER A 56 9.66 7.57 13.21
C SER A 56 10.23 7.65 11.78
N GLN A 57 9.62 8.46 10.94
CA GLN A 57 10.10 8.69 9.58
C GLN A 57 11.51 9.28 9.57
N ASP A 58 11.79 10.21 10.49
CA ASP A 58 13.06 10.95 10.59
C ASP A 58 14.14 10.16 11.34
N ASP A 59 13.81 8.99 11.90
CA ASP A 59 14.77 8.14 12.58
C ASP A 59 15.79 7.58 11.58
N LYS A 60 17.08 7.91 11.78
CA LYS A 60 18.21 7.43 10.98
C LYS A 60 18.59 5.98 11.26
N ALA A 61 17.64 5.17 11.74
CA ALA A 61 17.86 3.74 11.92
C ALA A 61 18.08 3.01 10.58
N ILE A 62 17.55 3.56 9.49
CA ILE A 62 17.73 3.07 8.12
C ILE A 62 18.07 4.26 7.25
N ASP A 63 19.31 4.30 6.77
CA ASP A 63 19.81 5.35 5.89
C ASP A 63 20.23 4.77 4.53
N PRO A 64 19.74 5.32 3.41
CA PRO A 64 20.27 4.96 2.09
C PRO A 64 21.70 5.51 1.93
N VAL A 65 22.56 4.80 1.20
CA VAL A 65 23.87 5.34 0.84
C VAL A 65 23.76 6.33 -0.31
N VAL A 66 24.70 7.26 -0.38
CA VAL A 66 24.64 8.39 -1.33
C VAL A 66 24.92 7.95 -2.78
N ASP A 67 25.77 6.95 -2.97
CA ASP A 67 26.28 6.52 -4.28
C ASP A 67 25.51 5.33 -4.88
N SER A 68 24.60 4.72 -4.15
CA SER A 68 23.82 3.59 -4.65
C SER A 68 22.43 3.49 -4.05
N ARG A 69 21.47 3.14 -4.89
CA ARG A 69 20.07 2.90 -4.45
C ARG A 69 19.81 1.47 -3.95
N ARG A 70 20.80 0.59 -4.02
CA ARG A 70 20.67 -0.81 -3.58
C ARG A 70 21.27 -1.07 -2.21
N TYR A 71 21.97 -0.11 -1.65
CA TYR A 71 22.65 -0.26 -0.37
C TYR A 71 22.08 0.68 0.68
N PHE A 72 22.03 0.17 1.90
CA PHE A 72 21.49 0.87 3.07
C PHE A 72 22.38 0.61 4.28
N VAL A 73 22.40 1.57 5.18
CA VAL A 73 22.96 1.39 6.52
C VAL A 73 21.80 1.11 7.46
N LEU A 74 21.90 0.06 8.24
CA LEU A 74 20.94 -0.32 9.26
C LEU A 74 21.56 -0.20 10.65
N ARG A 75 20.84 0.44 11.56
CA ARG A 75 21.14 0.38 12.98
C ARG A 75 20.42 -0.80 13.59
N ILE A 76 21.14 -1.89 13.78
CA ILE A 76 20.60 -3.08 14.42
C ILE A 76 20.66 -2.96 15.94
N ASP A 77 19.68 -3.58 16.61
CA ASP A 77 19.53 -3.61 18.06
C ASP A 77 19.44 -5.08 18.50
N ASP A 78 20.13 -5.40 19.60
CA ASP A 78 20.12 -6.73 20.21
C ASP A 78 19.01 -6.91 21.26
N GLY A 79 18.18 -5.88 21.48
CA GLY A 79 17.13 -5.84 22.50
C GLY A 79 17.63 -5.60 23.92
N LYS A 80 18.94 -5.52 24.13
CA LYS A 80 19.59 -5.23 25.44
C LYS A 80 20.08 -3.80 25.54
N GLY A 81 19.84 -2.99 24.54
CA GLY A 81 20.26 -1.59 24.46
C GLY A 81 21.57 -1.36 23.74
N HIS A 82 22.24 -2.42 23.26
CA HIS A 82 23.41 -2.27 22.39
C HIS A 82 22.91 -2.14 20.95
N HIS A 83 23.55 -1.24 20.21
CA HIS A 83 23.27 -1.05 18.80
C HIS A 83 24.58 -1.06 17.99
N ALA A 84 24.47 -1.56 16.78
CA ALA A 84 25.57 -1.57 15.83
C ALA A 84 25.08 -1.12 14.45
N PHE A 85 25.98 -0.56 13.66
CA PHE A 85 25.70 -0.18 12.29
C PHE A 85 26.23 -1.23 11.33
N ILE A 86 25.37 -1.71 10.46
CA ILE A 86 25.72 -2.66 9.40
C ILE A 86 25.34 -2.11 8.03
N GLY A 87 26.13 -2.44 7.03
CA GLY A 87 25.77 -2.22 5.63
C GLY A 87 24.94 -3.38 5.11
N MET A 88 23.86 -3.07 4.45
CA MET A 88 22.98 -4.03 3.77
C MET A 88 22.93 -3.70 2.28
N GLY A 89 22.95 -4.71 1.43
CA GLY A 89 22.80 -4.56 -0.02
C GLY A 89 21.81 -5.55 -0.58
N PHE A 90 21.01 -5.11 -1.53
CA PHE A 90 20.14 -5.96 -2.32
C PHE A 90 20.85 -6.42 -3.60
N ARG A 91 20.64 -7.67 -4.00
CA ARG A 91 21.13 -8.18 -5.27
C ARG A 91 20.42 -7.49 -6.41
N ASP A 92 19.10 -7.42 -6.34
CA ASP A 92 18.26 -6.83 -7.37
C ASP A 92 17.83 -5.40 -7.00
N ARG A 93 17.69 -4.57 -8.04
CA ARG A 93 17.25 -3.18 -7.87
C ARG A 93 15.79 -3.10 -7.48
N ASP A 94 14.97 -4.03 -7.96
CA ASP A 94 13.54 -4.07 -7.70
C ASP A 94 13.25 -4.39 -6.24
N ASP A 95 14.04 -5.26 -5.62
CA ASP A 95 13.95 -5.55 -4.17
C ASP A 95 14.28 -4.33 -3.33
N ALA A 96 15.31 -3.59 -3.71
CA ALA A 96 15.67 -2.35 -3.03
C ALA A 96 14.58 -1.27 -3.18
N TYR A 97 13.98 -1.19 -4.36
CA TYR A 97 12.85 -0.30 -4.61
C TYR A 97 11.63 -0.68 -3.76
N ASN A 98 11.26 -1.97 -3.74
CA ASN A 98 10.15 -2.49 -2.96
C ASN A 98 10.35 -2.26 -1.46
N PHE A 99 11.58 -2.42 -0.97
CA PHE A 99 11.93 -2.11 0.40
C PHE A 99 11.68 -0.64 0.74
N ASN A 100 12.16 0.28 -0.10
CA ASN A 100 11.89 1.71 0.06
C ASN A 100 10.41 2.05 -0.02
N ALA A 101 9.70 1.49 -0.99
CA ALA A 101 8.26 1.69 -1.16
C ALA A 101 7.48 1.23 0.08
N THR A 102 7.81 0.05 0.62
CA THR A 102 7.20 -0.48 1.83
C THR A 102 7.36 0.45 3.03
N MET A 103 8.55 1.01 3.21
CA MET A 103 8.79 1.99 4.28
C MET A 103 7.98 3.27 4.09
N GLN A 104 7.97 3.81 2.87
CA GLN A 104 7.19 5.02 2.56
C GLN A 104 5.69 4.81 2.74
N ASP A 105 5.18 3.66 2.32
CA ASP A 105 3.75 3.34 2.43
C ASP A 105 3.32 3.16 3.88
N HIS A 106 4.18 2.62 4.74
CA HIS A 106 3.94 2.56 6.17
C HIS A 106 3.73 3.96 6.76
N TRP A 107 4.65 4.90 6.50
CA TRP A 107 4.54 6.27 7.02
C TRP A 107 3.36 7.03 6.44
N LYS A 108 3.09 6.86 5.15
CA LYS A 108 1.89 7.43 4.51
C LYS A 108 0.60 6.88 5.11
N SER A 109 0.59 5.59 5.49
CA SER A 109 -0.56 4.96 6.14
C SER A 109 -0.82 5.55 7.52
N ILE A 110 0.23 5.72 8.33
CA ILE A 110 0.12 6.36 9.66
C ILE A 110 -0.43 7.79 9.51
N LYS A 111 0.17 8.57 8.63
CA LYS A 111 -0.29 9.95 8.42
C LYS A 111 -1.76 10.02 8.01
N ARG A 112 -2.20 9.13 7.10
CA ARG A 112 -3.63 9.05 6.72
C ARG A 112 -4.53 8.64 7.89
N GLN A 113 -4.06 7.76 8.77
CA GLN A 113 -4.82 7.37 9.97
C GLN A 113 -4.96 8.54 10.93
N GLU A 114 -3.89 9.28 11.19
CA GLU A 114 -3.91 10.49 12.01
C GLU A 114 -4.85 11.56 11.44
N GLU A 115 -4.75 11.83 10.14
CA GLU A 115 -5.65 12.76 9.45
C GLU A 115 -7.12 12.31 9.53
N ALA A 116 -7.37 11.01 9.35
CA ALA A 116 -8.72 10.46 9.45
C ALA A 116 -9.30 10.54 10.88
N GLU A 117 -8.46 10.39 11.90
CA GLU A 117 -8.89 10.55 13.29
C GLU A 117 -9.23 12.00 13.61
N VAL A 118 -8.45 12.96 13.11
CA VAL A 118 -8.74 14.40 13.26
C VAL A 118 -10.08 14.72 12.60
N ILE A 119 -10.27 14.34 11.34
CA ILE A 119 -11.53 14.55 10.62
C ILE A 119 -12.71 13.91 11.34
N ARG A 120 -12.53 12.68 11.88
CA ARG A 120 -13.59 12.00 12.65
C ARG A 120 -13.98 12.77 13.89
N LYS A 121 -13.01 13.32 14.62
CA LYS A 121 -13.26 14.13 15.82
C LYS A 121 -14.00 15.42 15.47
N GLU A 122 -13.53 16.14 14.45
CA GLU A 122 -14.17 17.36 13.97
C GLU A 122 -15.62 17.10 13.50
N MET A 123 -15.84 16.01 12.76
CA MET A 123 -17.18 15.60 12.37
C MET A 123 -18.07 15.26 13.56
N ALA A 124 -17.54 14.52 14.54
CA ALA A 124 -18.29 14.17 15.73
C ALA A 124 -18.71 15.41 16.55
N GLU A 125 -17.81 16.38 16.68
CA GLU A 125 -18.10 17.67 17.34
C GLU A 125 -19.11 18.47 16.54
N HIS A 126 -18.99 18.50 15.22
CA HIS A 126 -19.95 19.18 14.34
C HIS A 126 -21.35 18.56 14.46
N TYR A 127 -21.45 17.23 14.46
CA TYR A 127 -22.72 16.54 14.63
C TYR A 127 -23.33 16.72 16.02
N ALA A 128 -22.49 16.76 17.06
CA ALA A 128 -22.96 17.01 18.43
C ALA A 128 -23.53 18.43 18.60
N ASN A 129 -23.00 19.40 17.86
CA ASN A 129 -23.44 20.81 17.92
C ASN A 129 -24.53 21.13 16.89
N MET A 130 -24.85 20.22 15.97
CA MET A 130 -25.96 20.44 15.02
C MET A 130 -27.31 20.31 15.73
N PRO A 131 -28.21 21.31 15.56
CA PRO A 131 -29.59 21.14 16.03
C PRO A 131 -30.19 19.96 15.26
N MET A 132 -30.79 19.04 16.03
CA MET A 132 -31.44 17.84 15.49
C MET A 132 -32.58 18.26 14.58
N ARG A 133 -32.32 18.31 13.26
CA ARG A 133 -33.35 18.55 12.26
C ARG A 133 -34.12 17.25 12.05
N ASP A 134 -35.40 17.28 12.34
CA ASP A 134 -36.30 16.19 11.97
C ASP A 134 -36.43 16.17 10.43
N LEU A 135 -35.74 15.21 9.82
CA LEU A 135 -35.78 14.96 8.37
C LEU A 135 -36.81 13.91 8.00
N SER A 136 -37.69 13.51 8.95
CA SER A 136 -38.77 12.61 8.65
C SER A 136 -39.78 13.28 7.71
N LEU A 137 -40.10 12.59 6.63
CA LEU A 137 -41.17 13.00 5.70
C LEU A 137 -42.52 12.92 6.43
N LYS A 138 -43.27 14.01 6.40
CA LYS A 138 -44.64 14.00 6.87
C LYS A 138 -45.49 13.08 6.00
N GLU A 139 -46.45 12.42 6.61
CA GLU A 139 -47.33 11.48 5.92
C GLU A 139 -47.98 12.14 4.69
N GLY A 140 -47.67 11.63 3.49
CA GLY A 140 -48.13 12.19 2.21
C GLY A 140 -47.12 13.08 1.46
N GLU A 141 -45.97 13.41 2.04
CA GLU A 141 -44.93 14.20 1.39
C GLU A 141 -44.08 13.34 0.45
N LYS A 142 -43.97 13.74 -0.82
CA LYS A 142 -43.17 13.03 -1.83
C LYS A 142 -41.90 13.77 -2.10
N LEU A 143 -40.77 13.10 -1.91
CA LEU A 143 -39.44 13.59 -2.32
C LEU A 143 -39.29 13.52 -3.84
N SER A 144 -39.27 14.67 -4.51
CA SER A 144 -38.92 14.74 -5.93
C SER A 144 -37.46 15.11 -6.08
N ILE A 145 -36.61 14.12 -6.36
CA ILE A 145 -35.17 14.34 -6.65
C ILE A 145 -35.04 14.66 -8.13
N LYS A 146 -34.68 15.93 -8.44
CA LYS A 146 -34.27 16.28 -9.80
C LYS A 146 -32.80 15.88 -9.97
N VAL A 147 -32.60 14.72 -10.58
CA VAL A 147 -31.23 14.29 -10.97
C VAL A 147 -30.85 15.05 -12.24
N ASN A 148 -30.01 16.06 -12.10
CA ASN A 148 -29.42 16.75 -13.24
C ASN A 148 -28.25 15.92 -13.77
N VAL A 149 -28.52 15.07 -14.79
CA VAL A 149 -27.47 14.27 -15.44
C VAL A 149 -26.85 15.17 -16.54
N PRO A 150 -25.63 15.64 -16.41
CA PRO A 150 -24.96 16.34 -17.49
C PRO A 150 -24.52 15.34 -18.56
N GLY A 151 -25.20 15.35 -19.72
CA GLY A 151 -24.73 14.63 -20.89
C GLY A 151 -25.71 13.70 -21.56
N LYS A 152 -26.47 14.18 -22.51
CA LYS A 152 -26.66 13.75 -23.90
C LYS A 152 -27.90 14.42 -24.48
N GLY A 153 -27.65 15.51 -25.20
CA GLY A 153 -28.64 16.05 -26.17
C GLY A 153 -28.82 15.06 -27.31
N GLY A 154 -29.95 14.35 -27.30
CA GLY A 154 -30.47 13.63 -28.44
C GLY A 154 -31.86 14.18 -28.81
N PRO A 155 -32.25 14.22 -30.09
CA PRO A 155 -33.41 14.99 -30.56
C PRO A 155 -34.72 14.48 -30.02
N LYS A 156 -35.56 15.40 -29.53
CA LYS A 156 -36.95 15.17 -29.16
C LYS A 156 -37.74 14.64 -30.34
N LYS A 157 -38.15 13.37 -30.29
CA LYS A 157 -39.31 12.89 -31.08
C LYS A 157 -40.57 13.07 -30.24
N THR A 158 -41.40 13.98 -30.68
CA THR A 158 -42.80 14.13 -30.24
C THR A 158 -43.55 12.84 -30.55
N ARG A 159 -44.13 12.22 -29.52
CA ARG A 159 -45.09 11.13 -29.68
C ARG A 159 -46.38 11.49 -28.96
N ALA A 160 -47.46 11.38 -29.74
CA ALA A 160 -48.83 11.66 -29.35
C ALA A 160 -49.38 10.81 -28.17
N PRO A 161 -50.48 11.26 -27.51
CA PRO A 161 -50.99 10.63 -26.32
C PRO A 161 -51.87 9.41 -26.64
N GLY A 162 -51.70 8.33 -25.90
CA GLY A 162 -52.53 7.17 -26.04
C GLY A 162 -52.29 6.09 -24.99
N VAL A 163 -53.30 5.94 -24.13
CA VAL A 163 -53.73 4.71 -23.44
C VAL A 163 -52.95 4.24 -22.20
N ALA A 164 -53.62 4.36 -21.09
CA ALA A 164 -53.38 3.67 -19.81
C ALA A 164 -53.74 2.17 -19.92
N LEU A 165 -52.91 1.34 -19.28
CA LEU A 165 -53.26 0.02 -18.67
C LEU A 165 -51.98 -0.44 -17.94
N GLY A 166 -51.95 -0.52 -16.61
CA GLY A 166 -52.48 -1.63 -15.86
C GLY A 166 -51.36 -2.53 -15.39
N ALA A 167 -51.16 -2.58 -14.06
CA ALA A 167 -50.69 -3.74 -13.28
C ALA A 167 -49.28 -4.30 -13.43
N GLY A 168 -48.49 -4.21 -12.33
CA GLY A 168 -47.74 -5.34 -11.80
C GLY A 168 -46.62 -5.89 -12.67
N GLY A 169 -45.42 -5.39 -12.50
CA GLY A 169 -44.24 -6.04 -13.01
C GLY A 169 -43.14 -6.08 -11.97
N LEU A 170 -42.99 -7.23 -11.34
CA LEU A 170 -41.85 -7.60 -10.52
C LEU A 170 -40.53 -7.38 -11.32
N LEU A 171 -39.58 -6.69 -10.73
CA LEU A 171 -38.24 -6.56 -11.25
C LEU A 171 -37.62 -7.95 -11.38
N ALA A 172 -37.27 -8.34 -12.59
CA ALA A 172 -36.49 -9.56 -12.84
C ALA A 172 -35.07 -9.40 -12.30
N PRO A 173 -34.49 -10.48 -11.72
CA PRO A 173 -33.10 -10.45 -11.25
C PRO A 173 -32.14 -10.32 -12.46
N PRO A 174 -30.95 -9.70 -12.26
CA PRO A 174 -29.96 -9.56 -13.31
C PRO A 174 -29.43 -10.94 -13.76
N PRO A 175 -29.10 -11.10 -15.06
CA PRO A 175 -28.58 -12.36 -15.57
C PRO A 175 -27.17 -12.63 -15.01
N PRO A 176 -26.82 -13.92 -14.77
CA PRO A 176 -25.49 -14.27 -14.34
C PRO A 176 -24.47 -13.96 -15.43
N ALA A 177 -23.40 -13.25 -15.05
CA ALA A 177 -22.28 -12.92 -15.93
C ALA A 177 -21.52 -14.20 -16.29
N GLY A 178 -21.79 -14.73 -17.46
CA GLY A 178 -21.00 -15.78 -18.11
C GLY A 178 -19.77 -15.12 -18.76
N VAL A 179 -18.62 -15.22 -18.11
CA VAL A 179 -17.35 -14.86 -18.72
C VAL A 179 -16.87 -16.07 -19.54
N PRO A 180 -16.62 -15.98 -20.86
CA PRO A 180 -15.99 -17.07 -21.59
C PRO A 180 -14.53 -17.17 -21.16
N VAL A 181 -14.19 -18.26 -20.49
CA VAL A 181 -12.77 -18.59 -20.18
C VAL A 181 -12.09 -18.98 -21.48
N ALA A 182 -11.18 -18.12 -21.94
CA ALA A 182 -10.28 -18.43 -23.03
C ALA A 182 -9.37 -19.60 -22.60
N LYS A 183 -9.45 -20.71 -23.34
CA LYS A 183 -8.55 -21.86 -23.19
C LYS A 183 -7.14 -21.45 -23.57
N VAL A 184 -6.24 -21.44 -22.59
CA VAL A 184 -4.79 -21.34 -22.81
C VAL A 184 -4.30 -22.66 -23.42
N PRO A 185 -3.60 -22.67 -24.56
CA PRO A 185 -3.02 -23.89 -25.10
C PRO A 185 -1.86 -24.37 -24.23
N PRO A 186 -1.63 -25.70 -24.13
CA PRO A 186 -0.56 -26.25 -23.31
C PRO A 186 0.83 -25.90 -23.88
N PRO A 187 1.86 -25.76 -23.01
CA PRO A 187 3.21 -25.43 -23.45
C PRO A 187 3.80 -26.55 -24.33
N GLN A 188 4.31 -26.17 -25.48
CA GLN A 188 5.02 -27.08 -26.38
C GLN A 188 6.38 -27.46 -25.80
N LYS A 189 6.63 -28.77 -25.75
CA LYS A 189 7.89 -29.39 -25.34
C LYS A 189 8.98 -29.05 -26.36
N PRO A 190 10.17 -28.61 -25.95
CA PRO A 190 11.24 -28.36 -26.92
C PRO A 190 11.71 -29.69 -27.54
N ALA A 191 11.79 -29.72 -28.87
CA ALA A 191 12.32 -30.85 -29.63
C ALA A 191 13.83 -31.02 -29.36
N ALA A 192 14.21 -32.24 -29.04
CA ALA A 192 15.60 -32.65 -28.93
C ALA A 192 16.28 -32.50 -30.30
N ALA A 193 17.36 -31.72 -30.38
CA ALA A 193 18.27 -31.72 -31.49
C ALA A 193 19.16 -32.98 -31.43
N ALA A 194 19.05 -33.81 -32.44
CA ALA A 194 19.95 -34.92 -32.69
C ALA A 194 21.11 -34.44 -33.56
N ALA A 195 22.25 -34.97 -33.33
CA ALA A 195 23.55 -35.08 -33.99
C ALA A 195 24.67 -34.32 -33.30
#